data_937cd774e846f94cadbde7231ddfd877
#
_entry.id   937cd774e846f94cadbde7231ddfd877
#
_cell.length_a   1.000
_cell.length_b   1.000
_cell.length_c   1.000
_cell.angle_alpha   90.00
_cell.angle_beta   90.00
_cell.angle_gamma   90.00
#
_symmetry.space_group_name_H-M   'P 1'
#
loop_
_entity.id
_entity.type
_entity.pdbx_description
1 polymer ?
#
loop_
_entity_poly.entity_id
_entity_poly.type
_entity_poly.pdbx_seq_one_letter_code
_entity_poly.pdbx_strand_id
1 'polypeptide(L)'
;MPFKKINLLILLTIIISLTVLAFSQTSPPRTASSGVNGWKKLTTEPFRGKQDDVFFVTPDVGWYVNGSGKIYKTIDGGSSWALKLNKPGTYFRAIGFIDQQRGFAGNIGTNYFPNVTDTTPLYETSDGGETWKPVAGVTEQMIKGICAIEIVKKPFINAGKLDYKATIYAGGRVGSPAFLLKSEDNGASWQSIDMSRYCQMILDVKFFDEKNGVISAGTDADVQKSNALILTTGDGGKTWTKRYQSNRPYELTWKSSFPTRKVGYITVQNYNPDKNATERVVAKTMDGGKTWKEILLVNDFNVREFGIGFIDEKRGWVGGTMSGYETTDGGKTWKPVEMGKAVNKIRLLKTENGFVGYAVGIDLYKLEYLNK
;
A
#
# COMPACT_ATOMS: atom_id res chain seq x y z
N MET A 1 -22.83 9.60 36.79
CA MET A 1 -21.86 10.42 36.06
C MET A 1 -21.35 9.58 34.89
N PRO A 2 -21.57 9.95 33.62
CA PRO A 2 -21.13 9.15 32.51
C PRO A 2 -19.67 9.46 32.17
N PHE A 3 -18.84 8.44 32.15
CA PHE A 3 -17.47 8.52 31.62
C PHE A 3 -17.52 8.84 30.13
N LYS A 4 -16.98 10.00 29.76
CA LYS A 4 -16.77 10.39 28.36
C LYS A 4 -15.78 9.41 27.71
N LYS A 5 -16.22 8.76 26.64
CA LYS A 5 -15.33 8.03 25.73
C LYS A 5 -14.32 9.03 25.12
N ILE A 6 -13.08 8.96 25.56
CA ILE A 6 -11.98 9.68 24.93
C ILE A 6 -11.69 8.98 23.62
N ASN A 7 -11.96 9.67 22.52
CA ASN A 7 -11.80 9.13 21.18
C ASN A 7 -10.31 8.79 20.91
N LEU A 8 -10.02 7.55 20.59
CA LEU A 8 -8.73 7.00 20.15
C LEU A 8 -8.11 7.78 18.95
N LEU A 9 -8.91 8.58 18.26
CA LEU A 9 -8.49 9.45 17.15
C LEU A 9 -7.42 10.46 17.55
N ILE A 10 -7.43 10.94 18.82
CA ILE A 10 -6.46 11.92 19.32
C ILE A 10 -5.07 11.29 19.48
N LEU A 11 -4.98 9.98 19.76
CA LEU A 11 -3.70 9.31 19.95
C LEU A 11 -2.94 9.10 18.64
N LEU A 12 -3.64 8.85 17.52
CA LEU A 12 -2.97 8.64 16.22
C LEU A 12 -2.51 9.95 15.57
N THR A 13 -3.25 11.04 15.78
CA THR A 13 -2.85 12.39 15.34
C THR A 13 -1.77 13.00 16.23
N ILE A 14 -1.78 12.73 17.52
CA ILE A 14 -0.76 13.21 18.47
C ILE A 14 0.59 12.51 18.24
N ILE A 15 0.62 11.22 17.89
CA ILE A 15 1.87 10.50 17.58
C ILE A 15 2.55 11.04 16.31
N ILE A 16 1.80 11.59 15.35
CA ILE A 16 2.35 12.19 14.14
C ILE A 16 2.81 13.65 14.36
N SER A 17 2.20 14.39 15.30
CA SER A 17 2.51 15.79 15.53
C SER A 17 3.53 16.05 16.65
N LEU A 18 3.74 15.10 17.57
CA LEU A 18 4.65 15.27 18.73
C LEU A 18 6.10 14.77 18.49
N THR A 19 6.41 14.14 17.38
CA THR A 19 7.77 13.69 17.05
C THR A 19 8.61 14.73 16.27
N VAL A 20 8.14 15.95 16.12
CA VAL A 20 8.90 17.01 15.41
C VAL A 20 9.71 17.89 16.36
N LEU A 21 9.59 17.77 17.68
CA LEU A 21 10.33 18.59 18.63
C LEU A 21 11.29 17.75 19.49
N ALA A 22 12.57 18.04 19.30
CA ALA A 22 13.75 17.73 20.11
C ALA A 22 14.30 16.29 20.01
N PHE A 23 15.29 16.12 19.13
CA PHE A 23 16.60 15.55 19.52
C PHE A 23 17.64 15.90 18.45
N SER A 24 18.41 16.96 18.72
CA SER A 24 19.71 17.14 18.09
C SER A 24 20.69 16.17 18.76
N GLN A 25 20.85 14.99 18.20
CA GLN A 25 22.05 14.20 18.40
C GLN A 25 22.70 14.00 17.05
N THR A 26 23.89 14.54 16.92
CA THR A 26 24.77 14.41 15.74
C THR A 26 25.14 12.94 15.54
N SER A 27 24.46 12.30 14.58
CA SER A 27 24.92 11.02 14.05
C SER A 27 26.12 11.27 13.13
N PRO A 28 27.14 10.41 13.13
CA PRO A 28 28.31 10.57 12.26
C PRO A 28 27.90 10.55 10.77
N PRO A 29 28.63 11.24 9.88
CA PRO A 29 28.32 11.30 8.48
C PRO A 29 28.38 9.90 7.87
N ARG A 30 27.24 9.43 7.32
CA ARG A 30 27.18 8.17 6.58
C ARG A 30 27.90 8.32 5.25
N THR A 31 28.99 7.61 5.10
CA THR A 31 29.69 7.47 3.81
C THR A 31 28.73 6.81 2.80
N ALA A 32 28.39 7.53 1.75
CA ALA A 32 27.67 7.00 0.60
C ALA A 32 28.49 5.90 -0.07
N SER A 33 27.98 4.66 -0.07
CA SER A 33 28.60 3.57 -0.85
C SER A 33 28.35 3.83 -2.34
N SER A 34 29.41 4.13 -3.06
CA SER A 34 29.43 4.23 -4.51
C SER A 34 29.10 2.88 -5.14
N GLY A 35 28.02 2.77 -5.96
CA GLY A 35 27.85 1.60 -6.81
C GLY A 35 26.45 1.19 -7.25
N VAL A 36 25.39 1.84 -6.86
CA VAL A 36 24.03 1.69 -7.43
C VAL A 36 23.38 3.05 -7.39
N ASN A 37 22.68 3.44 -8.43
CA ASN A 37 21.84 4.64 -8.37
C ASN A 37 20.85 4.48 -7.20
N GLY A 38 21.10 5.19 -6.08
CA GLY A 38 20.27 5.13 -4.89
C GLY A 38 18.89 5.73 -5.16
N TRP A 39 18.00 5.59 -4.20
CA TRP A 39 16.70 6.26 -4.24
C TRP A 39 16.89 7.77 -4.33
N LYS A 40 16.30 8.41 -5.35
CA LYS A 40 16.36 9.85 -5.58
C LYS A 40 15.01 10.47 -5.26
N LYS A 41 15.02 11.53 -4.45
CA LYS A 41 13.81 12.31 -4.15
C LYS A 41 13.29 12.99 -5.42
N LEU A 42 11.98 12.88 -5.67
CA LEU A 42 11.27 13.58 -6.73
C LEU A 42 10.69 14.90 -6.19
N THR A 43 10.56 15.89 -7.08
CA THR A 43 9.89 17.14 -6.74
C THR A 43 8.38 16.96 -6.84
N THR A 44 7.68 17.16 -5.73
CA THR A 44 6.22 17.10 -5.65
C THR A 44 5.68 18.36 -5.00
N GLU A 45 4.37 18.60 -5.12
CA GLU A 45 3.71 19.67 -4.35
C GLU A 45 3.90 19.40 -2.85
N PRO A 46 4.30 20.39 -2.04
CA PRO A 46 4.43 20.25 -0.60
C PRO A 46 3.10 19.84 0.06
N PHE A 47 3.14 18.80 0.89
CA PHE A 47 1.99 18.33 1.64
C PHE A 47 2.39 18.01 3.09
N ARG A 48 1.60 18.45 4.08
CA ARG A 48 1.94 18.23 5.51
C ARG A 48 1.77 16.77 5.95
N GLY A 49 0.97 15.98 5.21
CA GLY A 49 0.78 14.55 5.42
C GLY A 49 1.76 13.74 4.58
N LYS A 50 1.48 12.44 4.48
CA LYS A 50 2.19 11.55 3.56
C LYS A 50 1.40 11.39 2.26
N GLN A 51 2.10 11.16 1.17
CA GLN A 51 1.52 10.62 -0.04
C GLN A 51 1.13 9.15 0.23
N ASP A 52 0.03 8.66 -0.34
CA ASP A 52 -0.51 7.36 0.07
C ASP A 52 -0.30 6.23 -0.93
N ASP A 53 -0.43 6.50 -2.21
CA ASP A 53 -0.17 5.52 -3.27
C ASP A 53 0.37 6.18 -4.54
N VAL A 54 1.10 5.41 -5.32
CA VAL A 54 1.64 5.77 -6.63
C VAL A 54 1.44 4.60 -7.59
N PHE A 55 1.14 4.88 -8.84
CA PHE A 55 0.95 3.85 -9.87
C PHE A 55 1.52 4.32 -11.21
N PHE A 56 2.28 3.47 -11.87
CA PHE A 56 2.83 3.71 -13.19
C PHE A 56 2.38 2.62 -14.15
N VAL A 57 1.91 3.02 -15.33
CA VAL A 57 1.56 2.09 -16.43
C VAL A 57 2.70 1.91 -17.41
N THR A 58 3.58 2.91 -17.51
CA THR A 58 4.86 2.89 -18.25
C THR A 58 5.92 3.58 -17.38
N PRO A 59 7.22 3.51 -17.74
CA PRO A 59 8.26 4.25 -17.02
C PRO A 59 8.01 5.77 -16.96
N ASP A 60 7.27 6.33 -17.92
CA ASP A 60 7.04 7.77 -18.05
C ASP A 60 5.67 8.20 -17.51
N VAL A 61 4.63 7.35 -17.65
CA VAL A 61 3.26 7.74 -17.33
C VAL A 61 2.80 7.11 -16.02
N GLY A 62 2.47 7.97 -15.06
CA GLY A 62 2.03 7.55 -13.73
C GLY A 62 1.21 8.59 -12.98
N TRP A 63 0.70 8.18 -11.84
CA TRP A 63 -0.13 8.99 -10.95
C TRP A 63 0.25 8.75 -9.49
N TYR A 64 0.10 9.78 -8.64
CA TYR A 64 0.09 9.59 -7.20
C TYR A 64 -1.12 10.28 -6.55
N VAL A 65 -1.47 9.80 -5.36
CA VAL A 65 -2.62 10.28 -4.58
C VAL A 65 -2.24 10.55 -3.13
N ASN A 66 -3.02 11.40 -2.47
CA ASN A 66 -2.80 11.71 -1.06
C ASN A 66 -4.10 11.97 -0.26
N GLY A 67 -3.93 12.10 1.05
CA GLY A 67 -5.00 12.31 1.99
C GLY A 67 -5.64 13.71 1.98
N SER A 68 -5.18 14.63 1.13
CA SER A 68 -5.87 15.93 0.92
C SER A 68 -6.87 15.91 -0.24
N GLY A 69 -7.17 14.74 -0.79
CA GLY A 69 -8.11 14.59 -1.90
C GLY A 69 -7.52 14.97 -3.25
N LYS A 70 -6.20 14.89 -3.40
CA LYS A 70 -5.52 15.28 -4.63
C LYS A 70 -5.03 14.07 -5.41
N ILE A 71 -5.14 14.17 -6.75
CA ILE A 71 -4.56 13.23 -7.72
C ILE A 71 -3.68 14.00 -8.67
N TYR A 72 -2.45 13.54 -8.82
CA TYR A 72 -1.46 14.11 -9.72
C TYR A 72 -1.07 13.10 -10.80
N LYS A 73 -0.72 13.61 -11.98
CA LYS A 73 -0.26 12.82 -13.13
C LYS A 73 1.13 13.30 -13.59
N THR A 74 1.96 12.36 -13.97
CA THR A 74 3.22 12.60 -14.69
C THR A 74 3.19 11.93 -16.05
N ILE A 75 3.94 12.50 -17.01
CA ILE A 75 4.22 11.91 -18.33
C ILE A 75 5.72 11.88 -18.64
N ASP A 76 6.56 12.17 -17.63
CA ASP A 76 8.02 12.27 -17.72
C ASP A 76 8.73 11.47 -16.61
N GLY A 77 8.08 10.41 -16.14
CA GLY A 77 8.67 9.50 -15.15
C GLY A 77 8.79 10.10 -13.76
N GLY A 78 7.99 11.12 -13.44
CA GLY A 78 7.96 11.80 -12.15
C GLY A 78 8.89 13.01 -12.05
N SER A 79 9.48 13.47 -13.16
CA SER A 79 10.27 14.69 -13.17
C SER A 79 9.40 15.93 -12.94
N SER A 80 8.16 15.89 -13.44
CA SER A 80 7.11 16.88 -13.15
C SER A 80 5.75 16.22 -12.90
N TRP A 81 4.86 16.93 -12.19
CA TRP A 81 3.54 16.45 -11.81
C TRP A 81 2.48 17.52 -12.02
N ALA A 82 1.42 17.17 -12.77
CA ALA A 82 0.26 18.01 -12.99
C ALA A 82 -0.91 17.59 -12.07
N LEU A 83 -1.48 18.54 -11.34
CA LEU A 83 -2.69 18.33 -10.54
C LEU A 83 -3.88 18.04 -11.47
N LYS A 84 -4.56 16.92 -11.28
CA LYS A 84 -5.71 16.48 -12.09
C LYS A 84 -7.03 16.48 -11.32
N LEU A 85 -6.98 16.26 -10.01
CA LEU A 85 -8.14 16.37 -9.15
C LEU A 85 -7.73 17.03 -7.83
N ASN A 86 -8.58 17.96 -7.37
CA ASN A 86 -8.51 18.51 -6.03
C ASN A 86 -9.93 18.47 -5.43
N LYS A 87 -10.17 17.50 -4.53
CA LYS A 87 -11.45 17.24 -3.90
C LYS A 87 -11.30 17.24 -2.37
N PRO A 88 -11.38 18.41 -1.74
CA PRO A 88 -11.32 18.52 -0.28
C PRO A 88 -12.39 17.64 0.41
N GLY A 89 -12.07 17.08 1.57
CA GLY A 89 -12.93 16.14 2.29
C GLY A 89 -12.79 14.68 1.83
N THR A 90 -12.03 14.42 0.77
CA THR A 90 -11.66 13.06 0.33
C THR A 90 -10.27 12.70 0.84
N TYR A 91 -10.04 11.42 1.15
CA TYR A 91 -8.71 10.89 1.46
C TYR A 91 -8.41 9.73 0.50
N PHE A 92 -7.73 10.02 -0.61
CA PHE A 92 -7.31 8.98 -1.53
C PHE A 92 -6.18 8.15 -0.95
N ARG A 93 -6.39 6.82 -0.90
CA ARG A 93 -5.48 5.86 -0.28
C ARG A 93 -4.96 4.79 -1.22
N ALA A 94 -5.61 4.61 -2.35
CA ALA A 94 -5.24 3.62 -3.35
C ALA A 94 -5.49 4.16 -4.75
N ILE A 95 -4.63 3.78 -5.69
CA ILE A 95 -4.80 4.08 -7.11
C ILE A 95 -4.33 2.90 -7.95
N GLY A 96 -5.03 2.63 -9.06
CA GLY A 96 -4.68 1.57 -10.00
C GLY A 96 -5.25 1.82 -11.38
N PHE A 97 -4.53 1.40 -12.42
CA PHE A 97 -4.91 1.60 -13.80
C PHE A 97 -4.92 0.28 -14.59
N ILE A 98 -5.92 0.10 -15.44
CA ILE A 98 -5.97 -0.99 -16.42
C ILE A 98 -4.95 -0.71 -17.52
N ASP A 99 -4.95 0.51 -18.03
CA ASP A 99 -4.09 1.02 -19.12
C ASP A 99 -3.84 2.52 -18.91
N GLN A 100 -3.33 3.21 -19.94
CA GLN A 100 -3.05 4.65 -19.86
C GLN A 100 -4.32 5.51 -19.78
N GLN A 101 -5.52 4.96 -20.08
CA GLN A 101 -6.77 5.71 -20.13
C GLN A 101 -7.69 5.39 -18.94
N ARG A 102 -7.79 4.11 -18.55
CA ARG A 102 -8.78 3.63 -17.60
C ARG A 102 -8.16 3.35 -16.24
N GLY A 103 -8.64 4.03 -15.19
CA GLY A 103 -8.10 3.89 -13.83
C GLY A 103 -9.11 4.14 -12.75
N PHE A 104 -8.73 3.79 -11.50
CA PHE A 104 -9.56 3.88 -10.31
C PHE A 104 -8.76 4.48 -9.15
N ALA A 105 -9.43 5.29 -8.32
CA ALA A 105 -8.88 5.86 -7.09
C ALA A 105 -9.81 5.59 -5.92
N GLY A 106 -9.27 5.00 -4.86
CA GLY A 106 -10.00 4.59 -3.66
C GLY A 106 -9.87 5.61 -2.54
N ASN A 107 -11.01 6.02 -1.98
CA ASN A 107 -11.13 6.86 -0.78
C ASN A 107 -11.17 5.98 0.47
N ILE A 108 -10.48 6.39 1.55
CA ILE A 108 -10.52 5.69 2.86
C ILE A 108 -11.91 5.72 3.52
N GLY A 109 -12.76 6.67 3.10
CA GLY A 109 -14.11 6.86 3.60
C GLY A 109 -14.20 7.59 4.95
N THR A 110 -15.42 7.89 5.32
CA THR A 110 -15.76 8.66 6.53
C THR A 110 -15.51 7.87 7.83
N ASN A 111 -15.53 8.58 8.97
CA ASN A 111 -15.45 8.00 10.33
C ASN A 111 -14.13 7.34 10.71
N TYR A 112 -13.04 7.56 9.95
CA TYR A 112 -11.70 7.15 10.34
C TYR A 112 -10.78 8.35 10.59
N PHE A 113 -10.72 9.29 9.65
CA PHE A 113 -10.02 10.57 9.86
C PHE A 113 -11.06 11.71 10.03
N PRO A 114 -10.79 12.68 10.93
CA PRO A 114 -11.81 13.69 11.31
C PRO A 114 -12.25 14.61 10.15
N ASN A 115 -11.39 14.83 9.16
CA ASN A 115 -11.64 15.75 8.06
C ASN A 115 -12.11 15.06 6.78
N VAL A 116 -12.38 13.75 6.83
CA VAL A 116 -12.92 13.01 5.69
C VAL A 116 -14.43 13.00 5.75
N THR A 117 -15.04 13.75 4.85
CA THR A 117 -16.50 13.93 4.76
C THR A 117 -17.09 13.32 3.48
N ASP A 118 -16.26 12.99 2.51
CA ASP A 118 -16.67 12.38 1.25
C ASP A 118 -17.05 10.91 1.46
N THR A 119 -18.31 10.59 1.17
CA THR A 119 -18.88 9.24 1.30
C THR A 119 -18.67 8.37 0.05
N THR A 120 -18.14 8.93 -1.05
CA THR A 120 -17.86 8.18 -2.29
C THR A 120 -16.65 7.27 -2.10
N PRO A 121 -16.78 5.93 -2.15
CA PRO A 121 -15.65 5.05 -1.89
C PRO A 121 -14.65 4.96 -3.05
N LEU A 122 -15.16 5.04 -4.30
CA LEU A 122 -14.37 4.75 -5.50
C LEU A 122 -14.66 5.74 -6.62
N TYR A 123 -13.59 6.24 -7.21
CA TYR A 123 -13.59 7.12 -8.38
C TYR A 123 -12.97 6.41 -9.57
N GLU A 124 -13.42 6.78 -10.78
CA GLU A 124 -12.91 6.26 -12.04
C GLU A 124 -12.51 7.38 -13.00
N THR A 125 -11.60 7.05 -13.90
CA THR A 125 -11.24 7.84 -15.08
C THR A 125 -11.28 6.97 -16.33
N SER A 126 -11.62 7.54 -17.46
CA SER A 126 -11.58 6.92 -18.80
C SER A 126 -10.76 7.73 -19.81
N ASP A 127 -10.11 8.81 -19.37
CA ASP A 127 -9.33 9.75 -20.17
C ASP A 127 -7.89 9.91 -19.66
N GLY A 128 -7.38 8.88 -18.98
CA GLY A 128 -6.01 8.89 -18.45
C GLY A 128 -5.82 9.78 -17.23
N GLY A 129 -6.89 10.02 -16.47
CA GLY A 129 -6.85 10.80 -15.25
C GLY A 129 -6.97 12.31 -15.46
N GLU A 130 -7.36 12.76 -16.65
CA GLU A 130 -7.67 14.17 -16.90
C GLU A 130 -8.94 14.59 -16.15
N THR A 131 -9.94 13.68 -16.13
CA THR A 131 -11.15 13.83 -15.32
C THR A 131 -11.43 12.60 -14.48
N TRP A 132 -12.08 12.82 -13.33
CA TRP A 132 -12.45 11.78 -12.37
C TRP A 132 -13.91 11.95 -11.94
N LYS A 133 -14.65 10.85 -11.89
CA LYS A 133 -16.04 10.80 -11.44
C LYS A 133 -16.29 9.63 -10.49
N PRO A 134 -17.29 9.68 -9.62
CA PRO A 134 -17.73 8.52 -8.83
C PRO A 134 -18.04 7.32 -9.74
N VAL A 135 -17.62 6.13 -9.32
CA VAL A 135 -18.01 4.89 -9.98
C VAL A 135 -19.50 4.65 -9.77
N ALA A 136 -20.25 4.52 -10.86
CA ALA A 136 -21.67 4.31 -10.80
C ALA A 136 -22.02 3.00 -10.07
N GLY A 137 -22.99 3.06 -9.16
CA GLY A 137 -23.45 1.90 -8.39
C GLY A 137 -22.54 1.47 -7.23
N VAL A 138 -21.36 2.07 -7.03
CA VAL A 138 -20.52 1.82 -5.85
C VAL A 138 -20.81 2.85 -4.77
N THR A 139 -21.37 2.40 -3.65
CA THR A 139 -21.79 3.25 -2.55
C THR A 139 -21.12 2.88 -1.23
N GLU A 140 -21.24 3.74 -0.21
CA GLU A 140 -20.69 3.45 1.13
C GLU A 140 -21.35 2.26 1.85
N GLN A 141 -22.53 1.82 1.39
CA GLN A 141 -23.19 0.61 1.87
C GLN A 141 -22.50 -0.65 1.33
N MET A 142 -21.89 -0.58 0.16
CA MET A 142 -21.14 -1.69 -0.43
C MET A 142 -19.73 -1.80 0.18
N ILE A 143 -19.08 -0.66 0.40
CA ILE A 143 -17.77 -0.58 1.03
C ILE A 143 -17.56 0.79 1.67
N LYS A 144 -17.22 0.81 2.94
CA LYS A 144 -17.04 2.06 3.69
C LYS A 144 -15.82 2.86 3.27
N GLY A 145 -14.79 2.18 2.77
CA GLY A 145 -13.54 2.81 2.32
C GLY A 145 -12.56 1.78 1.75
N ILE A 146 -11.56 2.26 1.00
CA ILE A 146 -10.62 1.44 0.24
C ILE A 146 -9.18 1.76 0.65
N CYS A 147 -8.38 0.72 0.96
CA CYS A 147 -6.96 0.80 1.29
C CYS A 147 -6.05 0.25 0.19
N ALA A 148 -6.59 -0.59 -0.70
CA ALA A 148 -5.83 -1.21 -1.77
C ALA A 148 -6.71 -1.45 -3.00
N ILE A 149 -6.09 -1.30 -4.18
CA ILE A 149 -6.67 -1.69 -5.48
C ILE A 149 -5.66 -2.62 -6.15
N GLU A 150 -6.12 -3.79 -6.57
CA GLU A 150 -5.38 -4.74 -7.39
C GLU A 150 -6.13 -5.00 -8.70
N ILE A 151 -5.41 -5.00 -9.82
CA ILE A 151 -5.97 -5.19 -11.16
C ILE A 151 -5.26 -6.34 -11.84
N VAL A 152 -5.99 -7.42 -12.07
CA VAL A 152 -5.54 -8.58 -12.85
C VAL A 152 -5.95 -8.35 -14.30
N LYS A 153 -4.97 -8.27 -15.20
CA LYS A 153 -5.20 -7.98 -16.62
C LYS A 153 -4.89 -9.18 -17.50
N LYS A 154 -5.78 -9.47 -18.42
CA LYS A 154 -5.54 -10.40 -19.55
C LYS A 154 -5.53 -9.60 -20.85
N PRO A 155 -4.40 -9.57 -21.57
CA PRO A 155 -4.34 -8.91 -22.85
C PRO A 155 -5.10 -9.72 -23.93
N PHE A 156 -5.75 -9.04 -24.85
CA PHE A 156 -6.35 -9.62 -26.04
C PHE A 156 -6.30 -8.60 -27.19
N ILE A 157 -6.50 -9.10 -28.44
CA ILE A 157 -6.57 -8.23 -29.60
C ILE A 157 -8.03 -7.92 -29.91
N ASN A 158 -8.36 -6.63 -29.93
CA ASN A 158 -9.68 -6.11 -30.27
C ASN A 158 -9.54 -5.17 -31.47
N ALA A 159 -10.19 -5.52 -32.58
CA ALA A 159 -10.12 -4.78 -33.84
C ALA A 159 -8.68 -4.42 -34.27
N GLY A 160 -7.73 -5.36 -34.11
CA GLY A 160 -6.32 -5.19 -34.44
C GLY A 160 -5.49 -4.39 -33.44
N LYS A 161 -6.08 -3.97 -32.31
CA LYS A 161 -5.40 -3.24 -31.23
C LYS A 161 -5.33 -4.06 -29.96
N LEU A 162 -4.26 -3.86 -29.18
CA LEU A 162 -4.13 -4.45 -27.86
C LEU A 162 -5.15 -3.81 -26.90
N ASP A 163 -5.95 -4.64 -26.27
CA ASP A 163 -6.88 -4.28 -25.20
C ASP A 163 -6.76 -5.25 -24.03
N TYR A 164 -7.45 -4.97 -22.90
CA TYR A 164 -7.37 -5.76 -21.69
C TYR A 164 -8.76 -6.10 -21.14
N LYS A 165 -8.94 -7.38 -20.80
CA LYS A 165 -9.99 -7.80 -19.88
C LYS A 165 -9.41 -7.78 -18.46
N ALA A 166 -9.98 -6.95 -17.60
CA ALA A 166 -9.49 -6.78 -16.23
C ALA A 166 -10.52 -7.30 -15.22
N THR A 167 -9.99 -8.03 -14.22
CA THR A 167 -10.67 -8.27 -12.96
C THR A 167 -10.06 -7.33 -11.92
N ILE A 168 -10.89 -6.54 -11.25
CA ILE A 168 -10.48 -5.51 -10.32
C ILE A 168 -10.94 -5.89 -8.92
N TYR A 169 -10.05 -5.80 -7.96
CA TYR A 169 -10.32 -5.99 -6.55
C TYR A 169 -9.98 -4.70 -5.79
N ALA A 170 -10.93 -4.20 -5.00
CA ALA A 170 -10.71 -3.04 -4.14
C ALA A 170 -11.08 -3.39 -2.71
N GLY A 171 -10.09 -3.41 -1.82
CA GLY A 171 -10.24 -3.86 -0.45
C GLY A 171 -10.08 -2.75 0.57
N GLY A 172 -10.85 -2.79 1.61
CA GLY A 172 -10.76 -1.85 2.72
C GLY A 172 -11.50 -2.34 3.96
N ARG A 173 -11.25 -1.68 5.05
CA ARG A 173 -10.33 -0.56 5.31
C ARG A 173 -9.62 -0.74 6.66
N VAL A 174 -8.73 0.18 7.02
CA VAL A 174 -8.27 0.36 8.41
C VAL A 174 -9.48 0.78 9.28
N GLY A 175 -9.61 0.17 10.45
CA GLY A 175 -10.67 0.52 11.42
C GLY A 175 -12.05 -0.05 11.12
N SER A 176 -12.16 -1.08 10.25
CA SER A 176 -13.43 -1.77 9.97
C SER A 176 -14.53 -0.87 9.32
N PRO A 177 -15.57 -1.42 8.68
CA PRO A 177 -15.72 -2.84 8.37
C PRO A 177 -14.84 -3.30 7.21
N ALA A 178 -14.53 -4.61 7.16
CA ALA A 178 -13.76 -5.22 6.09
C ALA A 178 -14.69 -5.71 4.97
N PHE A 179 -14.57 -5.10 3.81
CA PHE A 179 -15.25 -5.49 2.58
C PHE A 179 -14.25 -5.58 1.42
N LEU A 180 -14.55 -6.42 0.46
CA LEU A 180 -13.83 -6.52 -0.79
C LEU A 180 -14.81 -6.28 -1.95
N LEU A 181 -14.58 -5.22 -2.74
CA LEU A 181 -15.26 -5.04 -4.01
C LEU A 181 -14.56 -5.86 -5.08
N LYS A 182 -15.34 -6.44 -5.99
CA LYS A 182 -14.88 -7.16 -7.18
C LYS A 182 -15.64 -6.71 -8.40
N SER A 183 -14.91 -6.46 -9.48
CA SER A 183 -15.44 -6.30 -10.84
C SER A 183 -14.76 -7.30 -11.77
N GLU A 184 -15.50 -7.94 -12.67
CA GLU A 184 -14.99 -8.90 -13.67
C GLU A 184 -15.15 -8.40 -15.11
N ASP A 185 -15.55 -7.15 -15.27
CA ASP A 185 -15.94 -6.51 -16.54
C ASP A 185 -15.32 -5.11 -16.72
N ASN A 186 -14.03 -4.95 -16.36
CA ASN A 186 -13.30 -3.69 -16.47
C ASN A 186 -13.86 -2.54 -15.61
N GLY A 187 -14.60 -2.84 -14.55
CA GLY A 187 -15.20 -1.85 -13.67
C GLY A 187 -16.62 -1.43 -14.05
N ALA A 188 -17.26 -2.08 -15.04
CA ALA A 188 -18.62 -1.74 -15.45
C ALA A 188 -19.68 -2.15 -14.40
N SER A 189 -19.45 -3.26 -13.69
CA SER A 189 -20.28 -3.67 -12.56
C SER A 189 -19.43 -4.15 -11.39
N TRP A 190 -20.01 -4.07 -10.17
CA TRP A 190 -19.29 -4.36 -8.93
C TRP A 190 -20.12 -5.21 -7.97
N GLN A 191 -19.45 -6.15 -7.34
CA GLN A 191 -19.98 -6.95 -6.24
C GLN A 191 -19.25 -6.59 -4.94
N SER A 192 -20.01 -6.52 -3.85
CA SER A 192 -19.46 -6.36 -2.50
C SER A 192 -19.43 -7.72 -1.81
N ILE A 193 -18.28 -8.05 -1.23
CA ILE A 193 -18.04 -9.28 -0.48
C ILE A 193 -17.77 -8.88 0.97
N ASP A 194 -18.64 -9.30 1.88
CA ASP A 194 -18.43 -9.13 3.32
C ASP A 194 -17.32 -10.07 3.80
N MET A 195 -16.27 -9.46 4.37
CA MET A 195 -15.08 -10.16 4.86
C MET A 195 -15.08 -10.31 6.39
N SER A 196 -16.14 -9.87 7.10
CA SER A 196 -16.20 -9.78 8.56
C SER A 196 -15.95 -11.12 9.27
N ARG A 197 -16.36 -12.24 8.66
CA ARG A 197 -16.09 -13.59 9.19
C ARG A 197 -14.62 -14.02 9.08
N TYR A 198 -13.82 -13.31 8.30
CA TYR A 198 -12.41 -13.66 8.08
C TYR A 198 -11.43 -12.65 8.70
N CYS A 199 -11.77 -11.35 8.65
CA CYS A 199 -10.93 -10.28 9.17
C CYS A 199 -11.77 -9.04 9.50
N GLN A 200 -11.20 -8.10 10.26
CA GLN A 200 -11.87 -6.84 10.57
C GLN A 200 -11.30 -5.65 9.80
N MET A 201 -10.10 -5.80 9.24
CA MET A 201 -9.44 -4.78 8.41
C MET A 201 -8.77 -5.43 7.20
N ILE A 202 -8.78 -4.73 6.05
CA ILE A 202 -7.99 -5.08 4.86
C ILE A 202 -7.04 -3.92 4.57
N LEU A 203 -5.73 -4.20 4.51
CA LEU A 203 -4.68 -3.20 4.34
C LEU A 203 -4.00 -3.30 2.97
N ASP A 204 -3.98 -4.49 2.38
CA ASP A 204 -3.47 -4.74 1.04
C ASP A 204 -4.15 -5.94 0.39
N VAL A 205 -4.23 -5.91 -0.93
CA VAL A 205 -4.83 -6.97 -1.75
C VAL A 205 -3.87 -7.29 -2.88
N LYS A 206 -3.58 -8.56 -3.07
CA LYS A 206 -2.77 -9.08 -4.18
C LYS A 206 -3.46 -10.27 -4.82
N PHE A 207 -3.74 -10.19 -6.11
CA PHE A 207 -4.19 -11.32 -6.91
C PHE A 207 -3.16 -11.63 -8.00
N PHE A 208 -2.89 -12.90 -8.19
CA PHE A 208 -1.96 -13.39 -9.22
C PHE A 208 -2.69 -13.71 -10.53
N ASP A 209 -3.95 -14.06 -10.41
CA ASP A 209 -4.91 -14.35 -11.47
C ASP A 209 -6.32 -14.17 -10.89
N GLU A 210 -7.36 -14.46 -11.65
CA GLU A 210 -8.75 -14.26 -11.23
C GLU A 210 -9.19 -15.21 -10.09
N LYS A 211 -8.39 -16.24 -9.77
CA LYS A 211 -8.72 -17.23 -8.72
C LYS A 211 -7.87 -17.09 -7.48
N ASN A 212 -6.57 -16.84 -7.65
CA ASN A 212 -5.60 -16.94 -6.57
C ASN A 212 -5.20 -15.56 -6.05
N GLY A 213 -5.44 -15.33 -4.76
CA GLY A 213 -5.14 -14.06 -4.11
C GLY A 213 -4.68 -14.19 -2.66
N VAL A 214 -4.08 -13.10 -2.18
CA VAL A 214 -3.61 -12.91 -0.80
C VAL A 214 -4.11 -11.56 -0.29
N ILE A 215 -4.57 -11.53 0.95
CA ILE A 215 -4.95 -10.30 1.64
C ILE A 215 -4.08 -10.12 2.88
N SER A 216 -3.55 -8.90 3.02
CA SER A 216 -2.96 -8.39 4.26
C SER A 216 -4.05 -7.77 5.12
N ALA A 217 -4.17 -8.20 6.38
CA ALA A 217 -5.34 -7.92 7.20
C ALA A 217 -4.99 -7.75 8.70
N GLY A 218 -5.99 -7.38 9.47
CA GLY A 218 -6.00 -7.39 10.92
C GLY A 218 -7.22 -8.13 11.47
N THR A 219 -7.07 -8.74 12.65
CA THR A 219 -8.11 -9.54 13.28
C THR A 219 -9.17 -8.70 14.00
N ASP A 220 -8.88 -7.45 14.34
CA ASP A 220 -9.76 -6.55 15.09
C ASP A 220 -9.78 -5.15 14.45
N ALA A 221 -10.90 -4.43 14.60
CA ALA A 221 -11.02 -3.03 14.18
C ALA A 221 -10.17 -2.08 15.05
N ASP A 222 -9.96 -2.44 16.30
CA ASP A 222 -9.07 -1.78 17.23
C ASP A 222 -7.66 -2.35 17.09
N VAL A 223 -6.74 -1.52 16.63
CA VAL A 223 -5.35 -1.93 16.44
C VAL A 223 -4.67 -2.44 17.72
N GLN A 224 -5.13 -1.96 18.89
CA GLN A 224 -4.59 -2.41 20.18
C GLN A 224 -4.92 -3.87 20.49
N LYS A 225 -5.98 -4.40 19.90
CA LYS A 225 -6.45 -5.79 20.04
C LYS A 225 -6.11 -6.64 18.84
N SER A 226 -5.77 -5.99 17.73
CA SER A 226 -5.53 -6.69 16.45
C SER A 226 -4.24 -7.48 16.46
N ASN A 227 -4.31 -8.68 15.89
CA ASN A 227 -3.16 -9.48 15.48
C ASN A 227 -2.97 -9.33 13.97
N ALA A 228 -1.74 -9.41 13.51
CA ALA A 228 -1.43 -9.47 12.10
C ALA A 228 -2.02 -10.74 11.47
N LEU A 229 -2.64 -10.61 10.29
CA LEU A 229 -3.39 -11.70 9.66
C LEU A 229 -3.10 -11.75 8.16
N ILE A 230 -2.89 -12.97 7.62
CA ILE A 230 -2.80 -13.20 6.18
C ILE A 230 -3.85 -14.24 5.78
N LEU A 231 -4.64 -13.86 4.78
CA LEU A 231 -5.67 -14.70 4.18
C LEU A 231 -5.29 -15.04 2.74
N THR A 232 -5.65 -16.25 2.27
CA THR A 232 -5.52 -16.63 0.87
C THR A 232 -6.84 -17.14 0.31
N THR A 233 -7.05 -16.94 -0.96
CA THR A 233 -8.17 -17.50 -1.73
C THR A 233 -7.64 -18.31 -2.92
N GLY A 234 -8.40 -19.33 -3.36
CA GLY A 234 -8.17 -20.10 -4.58
C GLY A 234 -9.37 -20.09 -5.53
N ASP A 235 -10.41 -19.33 -5.21
CA ASP A 235 -11.69 -19.29 -5.93
C ASP A 235 -12.17 -17.88 -6.29
N GLY A 236 -11.21 -16.93 -6.36
CA GLY A 236 -11.48 -15.55 -6.76
C GLY A 236 -12.13 -14.70 -5.68
N GLY A 237 -11.87 -15.05 -4.40
CA GLY A 237 -12.34 -14.29 -3.26
C GLY A 237 -13.71 -14.72 -2.72
N LYS A 238 -14.28 -15.83 -3.20
CA LYS A 238 -15.53 -16.38 -2.66
C LYS A 238 -15.35 -16.97 -1.28
N THR A 239 -14.22 -17.69 -1.08
CA THR A 239 -13.81 -18.22 0.23
C THR A 239 -12.36 -17.86 0.54
N TRP A 240 -12.05 -17.74 1.83
CA TRP A 240 -10.72 -17.38 2.30
C TRP A 240 -10.24 -18.34 3.38
N THR A 241 -8.95 -18.64 3.36
CA THR A 241 -8.28 -19.49 4.34
C THR A 241 -7.25 -18.66 5.10
N LYS A 242 -7.29 -18.73 6.41
CA LYS A 242 -6.24 -18.14 7.27
C LYS A 242 -4.94 -18.93 7.10
N ARG A 243 -3.86 -18.25 6.75
CA ARG A 243 -2.53 -18.83 6.53
C ARG A 243 -1.49 -18.40 7.53
N TYR A 244 -1.69 -17.25 8.13
CA TYR A 244 -0.83 -16.72 9.18
C TYR A 244 -1.66 -15.83 10.09
N GLN A 245 -1.36 -15.89 11.37
CA GLN A 245 -1.83 -14.97 12.38
C GLN A 245 -0.75 -14.85 13.44
N SER A 246 -0.33 -13.61 13.78
CA SER A 246 0.55 -13.41 14.92
C SER A 246 -0.19 -13.67 16.22
N ASN A 247 0.56 -13.95 17.28
CA ASN A 247 0.03 -14.08 18.64
C ASN A 247 0.25 -12.82 19.48
N ARG A 248 0.64 -11.72 18.85
CA ARG A 248 0.96 -10.44 19.48
C ARG A 248 -0.14 -9.43 19.14
N PRO A 249 -0.79 -8.79 20.14
CA PRO A 249 -1.68 -7.66 19.90
C PRO A 249 -0.88 -6.45 19.39
N TYR A 250 -1.59 -5.43 18.93
CA TYR A 250 -1.03 -4.23 18.30
C TYR A 250 -0.38 -4.49 16.93
N GLU A 251 -0.67 -5.59 16.28
CA GLU A 251 -0.07 -5.92 14.99
C GLU A 251 -1.08 -5.97 13.85
N LEU A 252 -0.61 -5.57 12.66
CA LEU A 252 -1.30 -5.65 11.38
C LEU A 252 -0.33 -6.16 10.32
N THR A 253 -0.78 -6.96 9.38
CA THR A 253 -0.05 -7.05 8.09
C THR A 253 -0.36 -5.83 7.25
N TRP A 254 0.67 -5.27 6.57
CA TRP A 254 0.49 -3.97 5.91
C TRP A 254 0.55 -4.05 4.39
N LYS A 255 1.72 -4.21 3.80
CA LYS A 255 1.91 -4.27 2.36
C LYS A 255 2.62 -5.53 1.94
N SER A 256 2.30 -6.00 0.75
CA SER A 256 2.81 -7.25 0.19
C SER A 256 3.67 -7.01 -1.06
N SER A 257 4.64 -7.89 -1.27
CA SER A 257 5.43 -7.98 -2.49
C SER A 257 5.69 -9.43 -2.86
N PHE A 258 5.37 -9.80 -4.07
CA PHE A 258 5.57 -11.15 -4.60
C PHE A 258 6.43 -11.07 -5.87
N PRO A 259 7.77 -11.20 -5.74
CA PRO A 259 8.66 -11.25 -6.91
C PRO A 259 8.41 -12.48 -7.79
N THR A 260 7.92 -13.57 -7.20
CA THR A 260 7.47 -14.77 -7.93
C THR A 260 6.14 -15.28 -7.33
N ARG A 261 5.49 -16.22 -8.01
CA ARG A 261 4.28 -16.84 -7.45
C ARG A 261 4.53 -17.67 -6.19
N LYS A 262 5.77 -18.14 -5.98
CA LYS A 262 6.15 -18.96 -4.82
C LYS A 262 6.66 -18.10 -3.67
N VAL A 263 7.47 -17.11 -3.96
CA VAL A 263 8.13 -16.29 -2.93
C VAL A 263 7.39 -14.97 -2.76
N GLY A 264 7.02 -14.68 -1.54
CA GLY A 264 6.34 -13.45 -1.16
C GLY A 264 6.77 -12.94 0.20
N TYR A 265 6.59 -11.64 0.40
CA TYR A 265 6.93 -10.91 1.62
C TYR A 265 5.80 -9.97 1.99
N ILE A 266 5.49 -9.89 3.28
CA ILE A 266 4.47 -8.98 3.82
C ILE A 266 5.04 -8.33 5.08
N THR A 267 4.97 -6.99 5.17
CA THR A 267 5.36 -6.28 6.39
C THR A 267 4.35 -6.52 7.50
N VAL A 268 4.86 -6.72 8.72
CA VAL A 268 4.06 -6.84 9.95
C VAL A 268 4.29 -5.57 10.76
N GLN A 269 3.33 -4.64 10.70
CA GLN A 269 3.40 -3.41 11.49
C GLN A 269 3.10 -3.68 12.95
N ASN A 270 4.01 -3.24 13.83
CA ASN A 270 3.85 -3.35 15.27
C ASN A 270 3.61 -1.98 15.91
N TYR A 271 2.49 -1.82 16.62
CA TYR A 271 2.05 -0.60 17.30
C TYR A 271 2.15 -0.73 18.83
N ASN A 272 2.77 -1.79 19.35
CA ASN A 272 2.92 -2.01 20.78
C ASN A 272 3.61 -0.79 21.44
N PRO A 273 3.01 -0.19 22.47
CA PRO A 273 3.58 0.96 23.17
C PRO A 273 4.74 0.60 24.12
N ASP A 274 4.94 -0.70 24.42
CA ASP A 274 6.05 -1.17 25.25
C ASP A 274 7.37 -0.98 24.52
N LYS A 275 8.26 -0.16 25.08
CA LYS A 275 9.59 0.14 24.52
C LYS A 275 10.51 -1.09 24.47
N ASN A 276 10.21 -2.13 25.23
CA ASN A 276 10.93 -3.41 25.19
C ASN A 276 10.49 -4.29 24.02
N ALA A 277 9.35 -4.02 23.40
CA ALA A 277 8.91 -4.69 22.19
C ALA A 277 9.65 -4.15 20.96
N THR A 278 10.93 -4.51 20.80
CA THR A 278 11.83 -3.95 19.79
C THR A 278 11.83 -4.72 18.46
N GLU A 279 11.41 -5.98 18.45
CA GLU A 279 11.42 -6.79 17.25
C GLU A 279 10.49 -6.22 16.17
N ARG A 280 11.05 -6.06 14.97
CA ARG A 280 10.33 -5.69 13.75
C ARG A 280 10.55 -6.78 12.73
N VAL A 281 9.45 -7.31 12.17
CA VAL A 281 9.51 -8.52 11.36
C VAL A 281 8.80 -8.35 10.01
N VAL A 282 9.21 -9.18 9.07
CA VAL A 282 8.56 -9.38 7.78
C VAL A 282 8.10 -10.83 7.70
N ALA A 283 6.86 -11.09 7.35
CA ALA A 283 6.38 -12.42 7.05
C ALA A 283 6.82 -12.82 5.63
N LYS A 284 7.45 -13.99 5.49
CA LYS A 284 7.95 -14.54 4.23
C LYS A 284 7.30 -15.88 3.91
N THR A 285 6.88 -16.07 2.66
CA THR A 285 6.45 -17.35 2.11
C THR A 285 7.41 -17.83 1.03
N MET A 286 7.52 -19.16 0.87
CA MET A 286 8.30 -19.83 -0.17
C MET A 286 7.44 -20.81 -1.00
N ASP A 287 6.13 -20.87 -0.73
CA ASP A 287 5.20 -21.86 -1.28
C ASP A 287 3.91 -21.25 -1.82
N GLY A 288 3.96 -19.95 -2.17
CA GLY A 288 2.83 -19.22 -2.74
C GLY A 288 1.77 -18.81 -1.73
N GLY A 289 2.20 -18.60 -0.47
CA GLY A 289 1.32 -18.12 0.61
C GLY A 289 0.62 -19.23 1.39
N LYS A 290 0.98 -20.50 1.18
CA LYS A 290 0.41 -21.64 1.95
C LYS A 290 0.93 -21.65 3.38
N THR A 291 2.23 -21.36 3.55
CA THR A 291 2.89 -21.20 4.85
C THR A 291 3.69 -19.92 4.92
N TRP A 292 3.84 -19.37 6.13
CA TRP A 292 4.56 -18.13 6.38
C TRP A 292 5.50 -18.27 7.57
N LYS A 293 6.66 -17.64 7.47
CA LYS A 293 7.65 -17.53 8.56
C LYS A 293 8.01 -16.07 8.76
N GLU A 294 8.13 -15.66 10.00
CA GLU A 294 8.68 -14.34 10.32
C GLU A 294 10.20 -14.35 10.13
N ILE A 295 10.71 -13.26 9.56
CA ILE A 295 12.12 -12.96 9.46
C ILE A 295 12.36 -11.60 10.11
N LEU A 296 13.41 -11.50 10.93
CA LEU A 296 13.76 -10.28 11.62
C LEU A 296 14.21 -9.20 10.62
N LEU A 297 13.59 -8.03 10.69
CA LEU A 297 14.02 -6.84 9.97
C LEU A 297 15.07 -6.08 10.79
N VAL A 298 14.71 -5.71 12.02
CA VAL A 298 15.56 -4.95 12.94
C VAL A 298 15.02 -5.04 14.37
N ASN A 299 15.89 -4.88 15.37
CA ASN A 299 15.53 -4.71 16.77
C ASN A 299 15.60 -3.21 17.11
N ASP A 300 14.52 -2.47 16.83
CA ASP A 300 14.41 -1.04 17.16
C ASP A 300 12.93 -0.68 17.36
N PHE A 301 12.58 -0.30 18.59
CA PHE A 301 11.24 0.14 18.96
C PHE A 301 10.72 1.30 18.09
N ASN A 302 11.60 2.22 17.65
CA ASN A 302 11.23 3.43 16.92
C ASN A 302 10.93 3.16 15.44
N VAL A 303 11.30 1.98 14.94
CA VAL A 303 10.99 1.57 13.57
C VAL A 303 9.57 1.04 13.50
N ARG A 304 8.85 1.45 12.46
CA ARG A 304 7.56 0.87 12.06
C ARG A 304 7.67 0.50 10.59
N GLU A 305 7.28 -0.71 10.30
CA GLU A 305 7.34 -1.30 8.97
C GLU A 305 6.16 -0.80 8.14
N PHE A 306 6.43 -0.34 6.93
CA PHE A 306 5.42 0.18 6.02
C PHE A 306 5.43 -0.54 4.66
N GLY A 307 5.87 0.18 3.62
CA GLY A 307 5.92 -0.35 2.27
C GLY A 307 6.96 -1.45 2.10
N ILE A 308 6.74 -2.36 1.14
CA ILE A 308 7.68 -3.41 0.78
C ILE A 308 7.68 -3.59 -0.73
N GLY A 309 8.85 -3.84 -1.30
CA GLY A 309 9.02 -4.12 -2.73
C GLY A 309 10.25 -4.97 -2.98
N PHE A 310 10.08 -6.07 -3.73
CA PHE A 310 11.16 -6.97 -4.13
C PHE A 310 11.22 -7.06 -5.65
N ILE A 311 12.41 -6.90 -6.24
CA ILE A 311 12.63 -7.07 -7.68
C ILE A 311 12.84 -8.54 -8.07
N ASP A 312 13.38 -9.33 -7.15
CA ASP A 312 13.57 -10.77 -7.25
C ASP A 312 13.46 -11.42 -5.86
N GLU A 313 13.70 -12.73 -5.76
CA GLU A 313 13.59 -13.49 -4.50
C GLU A 313 14.65 -13.10 -3.46
N LYS A 314 15.67 -12.34 -3.83
CA LYS A 314 16.81 -11.98 -2.97
C LYS A 314 16.86 -10.49 -2.67
N ARG A 315 16.57 -9.62 -3.66
CA ARG A 315 16.74 -8.18 -3.52
C ARG A 315 15.42 -7.44 -3.36
N GLY A 316 15.33 -6.67 -2.29
CA GLY A 316 14.15 -5.88 -2.00
C GLY A 316 14.38 -4.84 -0.91
N TRP A 317 13.33 -4.07 -0.67
CA TRP A 317 13.32 -2.95 0.26
C TRP A 317 12.08 -2.99 1.15
N VAL A 318 12.27 -2.54 2.39
CA VAL A 318 11.19 -2.26 3.34
C VAL A 318 11.26 -0.79 3.71
N GLY A 319 10.16 -0.07 3.58
CA GLY A 319 10.03 1.30 4.05
C GLY A 319 9.81 1.33 5.56
N GLY A 320 10.45 2.28 6.22
CA GLY A 320 10.33 2.49 7.65
C GLY A 320 9.91 3.91 8.02
N THR A 321 9.90 4.21 9.33
CA THR A 321 9.49 5.51 9.88
C THR A 321 10.40 6.65 9.40
N MET A 322 11.72 6.51 9.56
CA MET A 322 12.70 7.56 9.28
C MET A 322 13.55 7.30 8.04
N SER A 323 13.69 6.03 7.66
CA SER A 323 14.43 5.56 6.50
C SER A 323 13.90 4.19 6.10
N GLY A 324 14.50 3.54 5.11
CA GLY A 324 14.18 2.17 4.76
C GLY A 324 15.32 1.19 5.03
N TYR A 325 15.09 -0.04 4.62
CA TYR A 325 16.04 -1.15 4.72
C TYR A 325 16.10 -1.87 3.38
N GLU A 326 17.30 -2.27 2.97
CA GLU A 326 17.55 -3.08 1.78
C GLU A 326 18.07 -4.45 2.17
N THR A 327 17.62 -5.48 1.49
CA THR A 327 18.21 -6.82 1.51
C THR A 327 18.68 -7.24 0.13
N THR A 328 19.73 -8.07 0.07
CA THR A 328 20.22 -8.71 -1.16
C THR A 328 20.32 -10.23 -1.04
N ASP A 329 19.83 -10.78 0.07
CA ASP A 329 19.90 -12.21 0.41
C ASP A 329 18.54 -12.81 0.80
N GLY A 330 17.45 -12.13 0.41
CA GLY A 330 16.08 -12.58 0.64
C GLY A 330 15.60 -12.38 2.08
N GLY A 331 16.11 -11.35 2.73
CA GLY A 331 15.71 -10.94 4.07
C GLY A 331 16.45 -11.66 5.19
N LYS A 332 17.56 -12.36 4.91
CA LYS A 332 18.44 -12.91 5.96
C LYS A 332 19.19 -11.80 6.67
N THR A 333 19.62 -10.78 5.91
CA THR A 333 20.24 -9.56 6.44
C THR A 333 19.62 -8.31 5.82
N TRP A 334 19.60 -7.21 6.59
CA TRP A 334 19.06 -5.94 6.16
C TRP A 334 20.03 -4.81 6.46
N LYS A 335 20.17 -3.87 5.53
CA LYS A 335 21.00 -2.69 5.66
C LYS A 335 20.14 -1.44 5.57
N PRO A 336 20.31 -0.44 6.43
CA PRO A 336 19.63 0.84 6.28
C PRO A 336 19.92 1.48 4.92
N VAL A 337 18.89 2.07 4.31
CA VAL A 337 18.99 2.79 3.04
C VAL A 337 18.14 4.06 3.09
N GLU A 338 18.68 5.17 2.55
CA GLU A 338 17.91 6.39 2.41
C GLU A 338 16.92 6.25 1.25
N MET A 339 15.63 6.28 1.56
CA MET A 339 14.54 6.19 0.60
C MET A 339 13.31 7.01 1.02
N GLY A 340 13.51 7.96 1.95
CA GLY A 340 12.47 8.80 2.50
C GLY A 340 11.89 8.33 3.82
N LYS A 341 10.95 9.12 4.34
CA LYS A 341 10.32 8.92 5.65
C LYS A 341 8.88 8.41 5.50
N ALA A 342 8.46 7.58 6.46
CA ALA A 342 7.14 6.98 6.52
C ALA A 342 6.74 6.35 5.18
N VAL A 343 7.67 5.63 4.55
CA VAL A 343 7.51 5.06 3.21
C VAL A 343 6.41 4.00 3.24
N ASN A 344 5.22 4.42 2.87
CA ASN A 344 3.98 3.68 3.04
C ASN A 344 3.77 2.59 1.99
N LYS A 345 4.34 2.78 0.80
CA LYS A 345 4.23 1.87 -0.34
C LYS A 345 5.47 1.92 -1.22
N ILE A 346 5.84 0.77 -1.77
CA ILE A 346 6.87 0.64 -2.80
C ILE A 346 6.22 -0.01 -4.01
N ARG A 347 6.28 0.65 -5.16
CA ARG A 347 5.82 0.12 -6.44
C ARG A 347 7.02 -0.13 -7.33
N LEU A 348 7.05 -1.28 -7.97
CA LEU A 348 8.10 -1.70 -8.89
C LEU A 348 7.50 -1.95 -10.26
N LEU A 349 8.05 -1.32 -11.26
CA LEU A 349 7.70 -1.50 -12.66
C LEU A 349 8.86 -2.19 -13.38
N LYS A 350 8.62 -3.36 -13.95
CA LYS A 350 9.58 -4.04 -14.79
C LYS A 350 9.71 -3.31 -16.12
N THR A 351 10.95 -3.09 -16.56
CA THR A 351 11.31 -2.50 -17.86
C THR A 351 12.11 -3.53 -18.67
N GLU A 352 12.40 -3.22 -19.92
CA GLU A 352 13.24 -4.07 -20.77
C GLU A 352 14.64 -4.29 -20.18
N ASN A 353 15.19 -3.25 -19.56
CA ASN A 353 16.57 -3.23 -19.05
C ASN A 353 16.67 -3.35 -17.53
N GLY A 354 15.58 -3.69 -16.82
CA GLY A 354 15.61 -3.79 -15.36
C GLY A 354 14.29 -3.38 -14.70
N PHE A 355 14.38 -2.49 -13.71
CA PHE A 355 13.22 -2.03 -12.94
C PHE A 355 13.30 -0.53 -12.67
N VAL A 356 12.13 0.09 -12.63
CA VAL A 356 11.94 1.41 -12.02
C VAL A 356 11.12 1.21 -10.75
N GLY A 357 11.62 1.71 -9.63
CA GLY A 357 10.94 1.66 -8.34
C GLY A 357 10.48 3.05 -7.91
N TYR A 358 9.32 3.11 -7.26
CA TYR A 358 8.80 4.31 -6.62
C TYR A 358 8.48 4.02 -5.16
N ALA A 359 9.05 4.79 -4.25
CA ALA A 359 8.77 4.74 -2.83
C ALA A 359 7.96 5.98 -2.43
N VAL A 360 6.80 5.76 -1.84
CA VAL A 360 5.87 6.81 -1.46
C VAL A 360 5.67 6.88 0.04
N GLY A 361 5.91 8.04 0.60
CA GLY A 361 5.78 8.35 2.01
C GLY A 361 5.48 9.83 2.21
N ILE A 362 6.23 10.53 3.07
CA ILE A 362 6.15 12.01 3.15
C ILE A 362 6.48 12.62 1.80
N ASP A 363 7.49 12.07 1.14
CA ASP A 363 7.92 12.45 -0.20
C ASP A 363 7.82 11.25 -1.15
N LEU A 364 7.98 11.49 -2.45
CA LEU A 364 8.20 10.46 -3.46
C LEU A 364 9.69 10.32 -3.75
N TYR A 365 10.13 9.07 -3.87
CA TYR A 365 11.48 8.71 -4.30
C TYR A 365 11.41 7.76 -5.48
N LYS A 366 12.37 7.87 -6.40
CA LYS A 366 12.54 7.00 -7.57
C LYS A 366 13.86 6.25 -7.50
N LEU A 367 13.84 4.99 -7.87
CA LEU A 367 15.01 4.14 -8.05
C LEU A 367 15.00 3.60 -9.47
N GLU A 368 16.10 3.77 -10.17
CA GLU A 368 16.34 3.10 -11.45
C GLU A 368 17.36 1.98 -11.23
N TYR A 369 16.92 0.76 -11.46
CA TYR A 369 17.76 -0.44 -11.35
C TYR A 369 17.93 -1.05 -12.73
N LEU A 370 19.15 -0.98 -13.26
CA LEU A 370 19.49 -1.59 -14.54
C LEU A 370 20.11 -2.96 -14.29
N ASN A 371 19.65 -3.97 -15.04
CA ASN A 371 20.32 -5.25 -15.11
C ASN A 371 21.70 -5.06 -15.77
N LYS A 372 22.74 -5.55 -15.13
CA LYS A 372 24.09 -5.57 -15.70
C LYS A 372 24.21 -6.68 -16.72
#